data_9f817eb6f4fa938d26d9c74921d528ab
#
_entry.id   9f817eb6f4fa938d26d9c74921d528ab
#
_cell.length_a   1.000
_cell.length_b   1.000
_cell.length_c   1.000
_cell.angle_alpha   90.00
_cell.angle_beta   90.00
_cell.angle_gamma   90.00
#
_symmetry.space_group_name_H-M   'P 1'
#
loop_
_entity.id
_entity.type
_entity.pdbx_description
1 polymer ?
#
loop_
_entity_poly.entity_id
_entity_poly.type
_entity_poly.pdbx_seq_one_letter_code
_entity_poly.pdbx_strand_id
1 'polypeptide(L)'
;MEKLKLKDFLAYRYLSAPEFAPDGKICAFVAAQAKEDESGYDRDIWLFDPQSERVRPLTSGGDAGQFWWLDESSLLFPALRCPKDKERAERGEPLTSLQRIRVDGGEAQPFCTIPARVSDLRVLDEDHFLLLCHCEIGEADWTALSAQERGE
;
A
#
# COMPACT_ATOMS: atom_id res chain seq x y z
N MET A 1 -13.66 -1.22 -38.94
CA MET A 1 -13.61 -1.19 -37.44
C MET A 1 -12.96 -2.49 -37.00
N GLU A 2 -11.83 -2.39 -36.34
CA GLU A 2 -11.15 -3.56 -35.78
C GLU A 2 -11.95 -4.06 -34.57
N LYS A 3 -12.22 -5.37 -34.51
CA LYS A 3 -12.97 -5.94 -33.38
C LYS A 3 -12.06 -6.05 -32.17
N LEU A 4 -12.48 -5.50 -31.03
CA LEU A 4 -11.81 -5.68 -29.76
C LEU A 4 -11.68 -7.18 -29.43
N LYS A 5 -10.48 -7.59 -29.05
CA LYS A 5 -10.16 -8.95 -28.60
C LYS A 5 -10.05 -8.96 -27.08
N LEU A 6 -10.35 -10.09 -26.46
CA LEU A 6 -10.26 -10.22 -25.00
C LEU A 6 -8.87 -9.81 -24.48
N LYS A 7 -7.80 -10.17 -25.19
CA LYS A 7 -6.42 -9.80 -24.86
C LYS A 7 -6.12 -8.28 -24.91
N ASP A 8 -6.95 -7.50 -25.61
CA ASP A 8 -6.75 -6.05 -25.67
C ASP A 8 -7.02 -5.42 -24.30
N PHE A 9 -7.86 -6.06 -23.45
CA PHE A 9 -8.11 -5.61 -22.08
C PHE A 9 -6.91 -5.82 -21.15
N LEU A 10 -6.00 -6.75 -21.47
CA LEU A 10 -4.77 -6.97 -20.71
C LEU A 10 -3.77 -5.80 -20.88
N ALA A 11 -3.91 -5.02 -21.95
CA ALA A 11 -3.08 -3.85 -22.20
C ALA A 11 -3.51 -2.60 -21.40
N TYR A 12 -4.74 -2.60 -20.86
CA TYR A 12 -5.25 -1.45 -20.10
C TYR A 12 -4.72 -1.43 -18.67
N ARG A 13 -4.48 -0.23 -18.18
CA ARG A 13 -4.21 0.05 -16.77
C ARG A 13 -5.44 0.69 -16.16
N TYR A 14 -5.83 0.18 -15.00
CA TYR A 14 -6.93 0.71 -14.22
C TYR A 14 -6.35 1.59 -13.12
N LEU A 15 -6.73 2.86 -13.12
CA LEU A 15 -6.23 3.85 -12.17
C LEU A 15 -7.23 4.00 -11.02
N SER A 16 -6.71 4.07 -9.79
CA SER A 16 -7.52 4.24 -8.59
C SER A 16 -6.78 5.00 -7.51
N ALA A 17 -7.52 5.44 -6.49
CA ALA A 17 -7.00 6.12 -5.30
C ALA A 17 -6.06 7.31 -5.59
N PRO A 18 -6.42 8.28 -6.47
CA PRO A 18 -5.59 9.46 -6.65
C PRO A 18 -5.62 10.32 -5.38
N GLU A 19 -4.45 10.64 -4.84
CA GLU A 19 -4.31 11.48 -3.65
C GLU A 19 -3.07 12.36 -3.78
N PHE A 20 -3.24 13.65 -3.50
CA PHE A 20 -2.12 14.59 -3.48
C PHE A 20 -1.34 14.48 -2.17
N ALA A 21 -0.03 14.71 -2.27
CA ALA A 21 0.81 14.94 -1.10
C ALA A 21 0.24 16.10 -0.25
N PRO A 22 0.53 16.15 1.05
CA PRO A 22 0.04 17.22 1.93
C PRO A 22 0.37 18.64 1.44
N ASP A 23 1.46 18.82 0.69
CA ASP A 23 1.86 20.10 0.09
C ASP A 23 1.22 20.39 -1.28
N GLY A 24 0.42 19.47 -1.83
CA GLY A 24 -0.29 19.58 -3.08
C GLY A 24 0.57 19.51 -4.36
N LYS A 25 1.86 19.19 -4.26
CA LYS A 25 2.77 19.23 -5.42
C LYS A 25 2.78 17.95 -6.25
N ILE A 26 2.69 16.79 -5.62
CA ILE A 26 2.75 15.48 -6.26
C ILE A 26 1.45 14.73 -5.99
N CYS A 27 0.88 14.11 -7.01
CA CYS A 27 -0.22 13.19 -6.86
C CYS A 27 0.27 11.74 -6.97
N ALA A 28 -0.04 10.91 -5.98
CA ALA A 28 0.15 9.47 -6.06
C ALA A 28 -1.17 8.78 -6.45
N PHE A 29 -1.08 7.67 -7.15
CA PHE A 29 -2.22 6.85 -7.51
C PHE A 29 -1.80 5.40 -7.73
N VAL A 30 -2.75 4.48 -7.64
CA VAL A 30 -2.52 3.06 -7.95
C VAL A 30 -2.87 2.80 -9.41
N ALA A 31 -1.95 2.14 -10.12
CA ALA A 31 -2.20 1.59 -11.44
C ALA A 31 -2.21 0.07 -11.37
N ALA A 32 -3.33 -0.54 -11.74
CA ALA A 32 -3.52 -1.97 -11.78
C ALA A 32 -3.53 -2.47 -13.22
N GLN A 33 -2.82 -3.55 -13.52
CA GLN A 33 -2.80 -4.23 -14.81
C GLN A 33 -3.14 -5.70 -14.62
N ALA A 34 -4.05 -6.23 -15.42
CA ALA A 34 -4.40 -7.64 -15.35
C ALA A 34 -3.23 -8.51 -15.78
N LYS A 35 -3.01 -9.62 -15.07
CA LYS A 35 -2.00 -10.63 -15.39
C LYS A 35 -2.46 -11.50 -16.55
N GLU A 36 -1.52 -11.89 -17.41
CA GLU A 36 -1.81 -12.75 -18.55
C GLU A 36 -2.26 -14.17 -18.16
N ASP A 37 -1.85 -14.64 -16.99
CA ASP A 37 -2.19 -15.95 -16.43
C ASP A 37 -3.54 -15.97 -15.68
N GLU A 38 -4.30 -14.88 -15.75
CA GLU A 38 -5.61 -14.71 -15.10
C GLU A 38 -5.56 -14.82 -13.56
N SER A 39 -4.37 -14.82 -12.94
CA SER A 39 -4.19 -14.96 -11.49
C SER A 39 -4.55 -13.68 -10.69
N GLY A 40 -4.92 -12.59 -11.39
CA GLY A 40 -5.30 -11.33 -10.76
C GLY A 40 -4.67 -10.11 -11.40
N TYR A 41 -4.25 -9.16 -10.58
CA TYR A 41 -3.70 -7.88 -11.02
C TYR A 41 -2.36 -7.60 -10.38
N ASP A 42 -1.41 -7.12 -11.17
CA ASP A 42 -0.25 -6.39 -10.67
C ASP A 42 -0.69 -4.96 -10.35
N ARG A 43 -0.35 -4.49 -9.15
CA ARG A 43 -0.70 -3.14 -8.68
C ARG A 43 0.56 -2.44 -8.22
N ASP A 44 0.78 -1.26 -8.76
CA ASP A 44 1.92 -0.43 -8.43
C ASP A 44 1.50 1.01 -8.17
N ILE A 45 2.24 1.68 -7.30
CA ILE A 45 2.06 3.10 -7.01
C ILE A 45 2.79 3.90 -8.09
N TRP A 46 2.09 4.88 -8.64
CA TRP A 46 2.60 5.82 -9.62
C TRP A 46 2.51 7.22 -9.09
N LEU A 47 3.37 8.09 -9.57
CA LEU A 47 3.39 9.52 -9.26
C LEU A 47 3.10 10.34 -10.51
N PHE A 48 2.34 11.41 -10.31
CA PHE A 48 2.09 12.46 -11.27
C PHE A 48 2.54 13.81 -10.70
N ASP A 49 3.39 14.49 -11.43
CA ASP A 49 3.82 15.86 -11.14
C ASP A 49 3.07 16.82 -12.08
N PRO A 50 2.13 17.62 -11.57
CA PRO A 50 1.35 18.53 -12.38
C PRO A 50 2.16 19.67 -13.03
N GLN A 51 3.31 20.04 -12.44
CA GLN A 51 4.13 21.14 -12.97
C GLN A 51 4.90 20.71 -14.22
N SER A 52 5.44 19.50 -14.22
CA SER A 52 6.20 18.96 -15.35
C SER A 52 5.36 18.03 -16.24
N GLU A 53 4.09 17.78 -15.89
CA GLU A 53 3.19 16.81 -16.53
C GLU A 53 3.78 15.40 -16.64
N ARG A 54 4.72 15.06 -15.75
CA ARG A 54 5.42 13.78 -15.76
C ARG A 54 4.69 12.74 -14.92
N VAL A 55 4.52 11.57 -15.52
CA VAL A 55 4.01 10.37 -14.86
C VAL A 55 5.14 9.34 -14.79
N ARG A 56 5.33 8.74 -13.61
CA ARG A 56 6.33 7.69 -13.42
C ARG A 56 5.92 6.66 -12.37
N PRO A 57 6.37 5.40 -12.51
CA PRO A 57 6.17 4.43 -11.44
C PRO A 57 7.04 4.80 -10.22
N LEU A 58 6.51 4.54 -9.04
CA LEU A 58 7.24 4.61 -7.77
C LEU A 58 7.60 3.20 -7.27
N THR A 59 6.69 2.24 -7.45
CA THR A 59 6.92 0.82 -7.18
C THR A 59 6.86 0.00 -8.46
N SER A 60 7.36 -1.23 -8.41
CA SER A 60 7.37 -2.16 -9.54
C SER A 60 7.25 -3.63 -9.11
N GLY A 61 6.80 -3.87 -7.88
CA GLY A 61 6.67 -5.22 -7.32
C GLY A 61 5.34 -5.90 -7.63
N GLY A 62 4.37 -5.17 -8.15
CA GLY A 62 3.02 -5.67 -8.43
C GLY A 62 2.16 -5.89 -7.18
N ASP A 63 2.65 -5.56 -5.99
CA ASP A 63 2.04 -5.84 -4.69
C ASP A 63 1.56 -4.58 -3.93
N ALA A 64 1.70 -3.39 -4.52
CA ALA A 64 1.36 -2.12 -3.90
C ALA A 64 -0.04 -1.61 -4.33
N GLY A 65 -1.08 -2.26 -3.81
CA GLY A 65 -2.48 -1.95 -4.15
C GLY A 65 -3.15 -0.85 -3.33
N GLN A 66 -2.45 -0.30 -2.34
CA GLN A 66 -2.94 0.73 -1.43
C GLN A 66 -1.74 1.52 -0.91
N PHE A 67 -1.96 2.80 -0.56
CA PHE A 67 -0.92 3.63 0.05
C PHE A 67 -1.54 4.73 0.91
N TRP A 68 -0.70 5.35 1.73
CA TRP A 68 -1.03 6.53 2.54
C TRP A 68 0.15 7.48 2.57
N TRP A 69 -0.11 8.77 2.51
CA TRP A 69 0.94 9.76 2.69
C TRP A 69 1.39 9.80 4.16
N LEU A 70 2.69 9.61 4.39
CA LEU A 70 3.31 9.78 5.69
C LEU A 70 3.66 11.25 5.92
N ASP A 71 4.24 11.85 4.90
CA ASP A 71 4.64 13.26 4.83
C ASP A 71 4.66 13.72 3.36
N GLU A 72 5.12 14.94 3.09
CA GLU A 72 5.19 15.52 1.73
C GLU A 72 6.14 14.74 0.78
N SER A 73 7.02 13.92 1.34
CA SER A 73 8.10 13.25 0.60
C SER A 73 8.07 11.72 0.70
N SER A 74 7.15 11.16 1.47
CA SER A 74 7.15 9.73 1.76
C SER A 74 5.74 9.15 1.80
N LEU A 75 5.64 7.91 1.34
CA LEU A 75 4.42 7.10 1.36
C LEU A 75 4.63 5.85 2.22
N LEU A 76 3.56 5.41 2.85
CA LEU A 76 3.44 4.08 3.44
C LEU A 76 2.58 3.21 2.54
N PHE A 77 2.92 1.94 2.39
CA PHE A 77 2.10 0.97 1.69
C PHE A 77 2.25 -0.43 2.31
N PRO A 78 1.20 -1.25 2.30
CA PRO A 78 1.27 -2.60 2.82
C PRO A 78 1.96 -3.53 1.82
N ALA A 79 3.01 -4.24 2.25
CA ALA A 79 3.65 -5.29 1.46
C ALA A 79 4.38 -6.28 2.37
N LEU A 80 4.17 -7.58 2.14
CA LEU A 80 4.80 -8.66 2.88
C LEU A 80 6.19 -8.96 2.31
N ARG A 81 7.20 -8.17 2.68
CA ARG A 81 8.59 -8.33 2.22
C ARG A 81 9.47 -9.10 3.19
N CYS A 82 9.18 -9.01 4.49
CA CYS A 82 9.90 -9.76 5.51
C CYS A 82 9.52 -11.25 5.48
N PRO A 83 10.48 -12.20 5.42
CA PRO A 83 10.18 -13.64 5.43
C PRO A 83 9.37 -14.06 6.65
N LYS A 84 9.66 -13.53 7.84
CA LYS A 84 8.92 -13.82 9.07
C LYS A 84 7.45 -13.40 8.98
N ASP A 85 7.17 -12.24 8.40
CA ASP A 85 5.80 -11.75 8.23
C ASP A 85 5.04 -12.58 7.19
N LYS A 86 5.72 -13.06 6.14
CA LYS A 86 5.15 -14.01 5.18
C LYS A 86 4.73 -15.32 5.85
N GLU A 87 5.61 -15.93 6.63
CA GLU A 87 5.32 -17.14 7.38
C GLU A 87 4.14 -16.97 8.36
N ARG A 88 4.05 -15.81 9.02
CA ARG A 88 2.92 -15.48 9.90
C ARG A 88 1.61 -15.35 9.12
N ALA A 89 1.64 -14.63 8.00
CA ALA A 89 0.48 -14.48 7.13
C ALA A 89 0.01 -15.84 6.55
N GLU A 90 0.94 -16.71 6.15
CA GLU A 90 0.63 -18.07 5.68
C GLU A 90 -0.02 -18.95 6.75
N ARG A 91 0.29 -18.73 8.04
CA ARG A 91 -0.40 -19.36 9.17
C ARG A 91 -1.77 -18.77 9.47
N GLY A 92 -2.20 -17.75 8.71
CA GLY A 92 -3.48 -17.07 8.89
C GLY A 92 -3.50 -16.00 9.97
N GLU A 93 -2.32 -15.61 10.52
CA GLU A 93 -2.25 -14.52 11.49
C GLU A 93 -2.69 -13.19 10.84
N PRO A 94 -3.59 -12.43 11.48
CA PRO A 94 -3.98 -11.12 10.98
C PRO A 94 -2.81 -10.13 11.20
N LEU A 95 -2.18 -9.70 10.12
CA LEU A 95 -1.12 -8.70 10.19
C LEU A 95 -1.09 -7.81 8.96
N THR A 96 -0.55 -6.60 9.11
CA THR A 96 -0.24 -5.67 8.04
C THR A 96 1.20 -5.19 8.22
N SER A 97 2.08 -5.56 7.29
CA SER A 97 3.47 -5.10 7.26
C SER A 97 3.55 -3.87 6.37
N LEU A 98 3.91 -2.72 6.96
CA LEU A 98 4.01 -1.44 6.26
C LEU A 98 5.45 -1.20 5.81
N GLN A 99 5.56 -0.73 4.57
CA GLN A 99 6.82 -0.28 3.98
C GLN A 99 6.74 1.23 3.75
N ARG A 100 7.86 1.91 3.96
CA ARG A 100 8.03 3.32 3.63
C ARG A 100 8.82 3.47 2.34
N ILE A 101 8.37 4.34 1.44
CA ILE A 101 9.11 4.70 0.23
C ILE A 101 9.09 6.21 0.04
N ARG A 102 10.20 6.78 -0.41
CA ARG A 102 10.31 8.21 -0.72
C ARG A 102 9.82 8.49 -2.15
N VAL A 103 9.21 9.66 -2.35
CA VAL A 103 8.75 10.07 -3.68
C VAL A 103 9.88 10.32 -4.68
N ASP A 104 11.09 10.63 -4.22
CA ASP A 104 12.28 10.78 -5.10
C ASP A 104 12.82 9.42 -5.58
N GLY A 105 12.29 8.32 -5.08
CA GLY A 105 12.65 6.95 -5.44
C GLY A 105 13.55 6.30 -4.41
N GLY A 106 14.15 5.20 -4.82
CA GLY A 106 14.97 4.36 -3.97
C GLY A 106 14.27 3.07 -3.56
N GLU A 107 14.88 2.30 -2.68
CA GLU A 107 14.33 1.07 -2.16
C GLU A 107 13.38 1.33 -1.00
N ALA A 108 12.22 0.66 -1.01
CA ALA A 108 11.29 0.73 0.10
C ALA A 108 11.90 0.08 1.35
N GLN A 109 11.76 0.75 2.49
CA GLN A 109 12.26 0.31 3.77
C GLN A 109 11.13 -0.20 4.66
N PRO A 110 11.36 -1.26 5.46
CA PRO A 110 10.39 -1.67 6.48
C PRO A 110 10.09 -0.50 7.43
N PHE A 111 8.81 -0.28 7.71
CA PHE A 111 8.37 0.75 8.64
C PHE A 111 7.88 0.14 9.96
N CYS A 112 6.81 -0.63 9.93
CA CYS A 112 6.32 -1.39 11.09
C CYS A 112 5.44 -2.55 10.64
N THR A 113 5.18 -3.49 11.57
CA THR A 113 4.20 -4.56 11.38
C THR A 113 3.12 -4.44 12.44
N ILE A 114 1.87 -4.30 12.00
CA ILE A 114 0.70 -4.15 12.85
C ILE A 114 0.03 -5.54 12.93
N PRO A 115 -0.23 -6.08 14.14
CA PRO A 115 -0.86 -7.40 14.31
C PRO A 115 -2.38 -7.32 14.10
N ALA A 116 -2.80 -6.74 12.99
CA ALA A 116 -4.19 -6.60 12.55
C ALA A 116 -4.26 -6.41 11.03
N ARG A 117 -5.42 -6.66 10.44
CA ARG A 117 -5.69 -6.30 9.04
C ARG A 117 -6.14 -4.85 8.98
N VAL A 118 -5.24 -3.96 8.57
CA VAL A 118 -5.50 -2.54 8.38
C VAL A 118 -6.18 -2.34 7.04
N SER A 119 -7.34 -1.70 7.04
CA SER A 119 -8.09 -1.33 5.83
C SER A 119 -7.94 0.15 5.47
N ASP A 120 -7.68 1.01 6.45
CA ASP A 120 -7.34 2.42 6.23
C ASP A 120 -6.42 2.94 7.33
N LEU A 121 -5.62 3.96 6.99
CA LEU A 121 -4.68 4.60 7.90
C LEU A 121 -4.69 6.11 7.64
N ARG A 122 -4.63 6.89 8.72
CA ARG A 122 -4.44 8.34 8.68
C ARG A 122 -3.31 8.72 9.61
N VAL A 123 -2.37 9.48 9.10
CA VAL A 123 -1.31 10.10 9.91
C VAL A 123 -1.91 11.32 10.59
N LEU A 124 -1.83 11.38 11.92
CA LEU A 124 -2.32 12.51 12.71
C LEU A 124 -1.18 13.49 12.99
N ASP A 125 -0.03 12.95 13.39
CA ASP A 125 1.24 13.68 13.59
C ASP A 125 2.42 12.71 13.48
N GLU A 126 3.62 13.13 13.90
CA GLU A 126 4.85 12.35 13.79
C GLU A 126 4.81 11.01 14.53
N ASP A 127 4.04 10.94 15.64
CA ASP A 127 4.01 9.78 16.55
C ASP A 127 2.64 9.07 16.56
N HIS A 128 1.58 9.66 15.97
CA HIS A 128 0.22 9.15 16.09
C HIS A 128 -0.41 8.83 14.76
N PHE A 129 -0.99 7.63 14.70
CA PHE A 129 -1.72 7.11 13.55
C PHE A 129 -3.12 6.69 13.97
N LEU A 130 -4.12 7.01 13.16
CA LEU A 130 -5.45 6.45 13.27
C LEU A 130 -5.56 5.27 12.30
N LEU A 131 -5.93 4.10 12.82
CA LEU A 131 -6.04 2.86 12.03
C LEU A 131 -7.49 2.40 12.01
N LEU A 132 -7.96 2.03 10.83
CA LEU A 132 -9.19 1.26 10.67
C LEU A 132 -8.80 -0.20 10.43
N CYS A 133 -9.11 -1.06 11.41
CA CYS A 133 -8.75 -2.47 11.40
C CYS A 133 -9.98 -3.37 11.38
N HIS A 134 -9.84 -4.55 10.78
CA HIS A 134 -10.80 -5.62 10.92
C HIS A 134 -10.43 -6.47 12.14
N CYS A 135 -11.34 -6.55 13.12
CA CYS A 135 -11.20 -7.41 14.30
C CYS A 135 -12.37 -8.41 14.31
N GLU A 136 -12.10 -9.65 14.61
CA GLU A 136 -13.15 -10.64 14.86
C GLU A 136 -13.75 -10.43 16.27
N ILE A 137 -15.08 -10.57 16.40
CA ILE A 137 -15.72 -10.45 17.70
C ILE A 137 -15.30 -11.61 18.57
N GLY A 138 -14.57 -11.33 19.66
CA GLY A 138 -14.03 -12.32 20.60
C GLY A 138 -12.51 -12.48 20.56
N GLU A 139 -11.82 -11.78 19.67
CA GLU A 139 -10.36 -11.66 19.75
C GLU A 139 -9.92 -10.66 20.82
N ALA A 140 -8.74 -10.93 21.37
CA ALA A 140 -8.20 -10.31 22.56
C ALA A 140 -8.38 -8.79 22.60
N ASP A 141 -8.85 -8.31 23.75
CA ASP A 141 -8.85 -6.91 24.11
C ASP A 141 -7.43 -6.32 23.89
N TRP A 142 -7.30 -5.43 22.92
CA TRP A 142 -6.03 -4.77 22.59
C TRP A 142 -5.42 -4.07 23.82
N THR A 143 -6.26 -3.69 24.78
CA THR A 143 -5.83 -3.07 26.04
C THR A 143 -5.14 -4.09 26.96
N ALA A 144 -5.34 -5.38 26.74
CA ALA A 144 -4.70 -6.46 27.50
C ALA A 144 -3.32 -6.86 26.95
N LEU A 145 -2.93 -6.37 25.76
CA LEU A 145 -1.61 -6.63 25.20
C LEU A 145 -0.54 -5.81 25.91
N SER A 146 0.60 -6.43 26.16
CA SER A 146 1.78 -5.73 26.67
C SER A 146 2.28 -4.67 25.66
N ALA A 147 3.06 -3.67 26.13
CA ALA A 147 3.66 -2.66 25.26
C ALA A 147 4.48 -3.28 24.11
N GLN A 148 5.19 -4.39 24.37
CA GLN A 148 5.93 -5.15 23.35
C GLN A 148 5.02 -5.81 22.30
N GLU A 149 3.86 -6.30 22.72
CA GLU A 149 2.88 -6.91 21.80
C GLU A 149 2.10 -5.86 21.02
N ARG A 150 1.98 -4.63 21.54
CA ARG A 150 1.42 -3.48 20.84
C ARG A 150 2.42 -2.78 19.93
N GLY A 151 3.70 -3.12 20.00
CA GLY A 151 4.75 -2.53 19.17
C GLY A 151 5.23 -1.15 19.66
N GLU A 152 5.02 -0.84 20.95
CA GLU A 152 5.55 0.36 21.62
C GLU A 152 7.01 0.19 22.06
#